data_8be99f5e1fad3b8855a784a2bf219abb
#
_entry.id   8be99f5e1fad3b8855a784a2bf219abb
#
_cell.length_a   1.000
_cell.length_b   1.000
_cell.length_c   1.000
_cell.angle_alpha   90.00
_cell.angle_beta   90.00
_cell.angle_gamma   90.00
#
_symmetry.space_group_name_H-M   'P 1'
#
loop_
_entity.id
_entity.type
_entity.pdbx_description
1 polymer ?
#
loop_
_entity_poly.entity_id
_entity_poly.type
_entity_poly.pdbx_seq_one_letter_code
_entity_poly.pdbx_strand_id
1 'polypeptide(L)'
;MNVPQHIAIILDGNGRWAKAKGMPRNYGHAQGSKNVEKICEAAYKMGVKYLTVYAFSTENWSRPKSEVDALMKLLRNYMKTCLKTAEKNRMRVRVIGDKTGLDEDIRTRIKELEEASKNNDGLNFQIAINYGSRDEVIRAMRKMTKDCADGRFAPEEITEELFEGYLDTHGIPDPDLLIRTSGELRLSNYLLWQLAYTEFYFTDVPWPDFSKEELEKAIEQYNSRDRRYGGIKEDEENV
;
A
#
# COMPACT_ATOMS: atom_id res chain seq x y z
N MET A 1 -12.86 17.50 -10.98
CA MET A 1 -12.15 16.20 -11.06
C MET A 1 -12.51 15.45 -9.80
N ASN A 2 -13.06 14.24 -9.91
CA ASN A 2 -13.34 13.41 -8.74
C ASN A 2 -12.02 12.74 -8.33
N VAL A 3 -11.52 13.02 -7.13
CA VAL A 3 -10.24 12.49 -6.66
C VAL A 3 -10.50 11.17 -5.94
N PRO A 4 -9.77 10.06 -6.27
CA PRO A 4 -9.85 8.82 -5.49
C PRO A 4 -9.60 9.11 -4.02
N GLN A 5 -10.45 8.58 -3.14
CA GLN A 5 -10.24 8.72 -1.69
C GLN A 5 -9.00 7.96 -1.25
N HIS A 6 -8.82 6.75 -1.78
CA HIS A 6 -7.69 5.87 -1.46
C HIS A 6 -6.98 5.40 -2.74
N ILE A 7 -5.67 5.63 -2.79
CA ILE A 7 -4.79 5.13 -3.86
C ILE A 7 -3.83 4.10 -3.27
N ALA A 8 -3.74 2.91 -3.88
CA ALA A 8 -2.73 1.90 -3.59
C ALA A 8 -1.67 1.89 -4.69
N ILE A 9 -0.37 1.76 -4.33
CA ILE A 9 0.72 1.79 -5.32
C ILE A 9 1.68 0.61 -5.12
N ILE A 10 1.94 -0.13 -6.19
CA ILE A 10 3.03 -1.12 -6.26
C ILE A 10 4.27 -0.43 -6.83
N LEU A 11 5.29 -0.24 -5.99
CA LEU A 11 6.52 0.52 -6.27
C LEU A 11 7.53 -0.30 -7.09
N ASP A 12 7.16 -0.67 -8.34
CA ASP A 12 7.99 -1.54 -9.17
C ASP A 12 8.99 -0.77 -10.04
N GLY A 13 10.07 -1.47 -10.47
CA GLY A 13 11.06 -0.97 -11.41
C GLY A 13 12.34 -0.39 -10.81
N ASN A 14 12.45 -0.25 -9.48
CA ASN A 14 13.64 0.34 -8.83
C ASN A 14 14.97 -0.28 -9.31
N GLY A 15 15.05 -1.61 -9.29
CA GLY A 15 16.27 -2.32 -9.68
C GLY A 15 16.55 -2.26 -11.18
N ARG A 16 15.53 -2.33 -12.04
CA ARG A 16 15.64 -2.20 -13.51
C ARG A 16 16.10 -0.80 -13.89
N TRP A 17 15.52 0.21 -13.28
CA TRP A 17 15.89 1.60 -13.46
C TRP A 17 17.37 1.87 -13.11
N ALA A 18 17.87 1.37 -11.98
CA ALA A 18 19.26 1.50 -11.60
C ALA A 18 20.19 0.80 -12.62
N LYS A 19 19.85 -0.44 -13.02
CA LYS A 19 20.62 -1.19 -14.02
C LYS A 19 20.71 -0.47 -15.35
N ALA A 20 19.62 0.13 -15.82
CA ALA A 20 19.61 0.93 -17.07
C ALA A 20 20.53 2.15 -17.00
N LYS A 21 20.84 2.64 -15.80
CA LYS A 21 21.78 3.75 -15.55
C LYS A 21 23.18 3.30 -15.15
N GLY A 22 23.50 2.00 -15.31
CA GLY A 22 24.80 1.45 -14.89
C GLY A 22 25.05 1.43 -13.39
N MET A 23 23.98 1.59 -12.57
CA MET A 23 24.05 1.69 -11.13
C MET A 23 23.62 0.37 -10.45
N PRO A 24 24.12 0.08 -9.24
CA PRO A 24 23.69 -1.09 -8.47
C PRO A 24 22.21 -0.99 -8.08
N ARG A 25 21.50 -2.14 -7.96
CA ARG A 25 20.08 -2.21 -7.62
C ARG A 25 19.70 -1.39 -6.37
N ASN A 26 20.56 -1.40 -5.35
CA ASN A 26 20.35 -0.67 -4.09
C ASN A 26 20.25 0.85 -4.30
N TYR A 27 20.93 1.40 -5.30
CA TYR A 27 20.78 2.81 -5.67
C TYR A 27 19.36 3.12 -6.14
N GLY A 28 18.77 2.24 -6.94
CA GLY A 28 17.38 2.39 -7.39
C GLY A 28 16.39 2.37 -6.22
N HIS A 29 16.55 1.44 -5.28
CA HIS A 29 15.71 1.38 -4.08
C HIS A 29 15.86 2.65 -3.22
N ALA A 30 17.04 3.20 -3.09
CA ALA A 30 17.26 4.46 -2.37
C ALA A 30 16.58 5.66 -3.06
N GLN A 31 16.61 5.73 -4.40
CA GLN A 31 15.89 6.77 -5.14
C GLN A 31 14.37 6.57 -5.05
N GLY A 32 13.88 5.33 -5.16
CA GLY A 32 12.47 5.02 -5.00
C GLY A 32 11.94 5.38 -3.60
N SER A 33 12.73 5.17 -2.55
CA SER A 33 12.39 5.59 -1.18
C SER A 33 12.19 7.12 -1.07
N LYS A 34 13.07 7.92 -1.71
CA LYS A 34 12.91 9.38 -1.75
C LYS A 34 11.67 9.80 -2.55
N ASN A 35 11.31 9.02 -3.58
CA ASN A 35 10.14 9.33 -4.40
C ASN A 35 8.84 9.12 -3.63
N VAL A 36 8.79 8.20 -2.66
CA VAL A 36 7.62 8.01 -1.79
C VAL A 36 7.19 9.32 -1.13
N GLU A 37 8.14 10.08 -0.56
CA GLU A 37 7.83 11.35 0.12
C GLU A 37 7.22 12.38 -0.84
N LYS A 38 7.76 12.48 -2.07
CA LYS A 38 7.25 13.39 -3.10
C LYS A 38 5.82 13.04 -3.52
N ILE A 39 5.55 11.74 -3.69
CA ILE A 39 4.21 11.27 -4.10
C ILE A 39 3.21 11.39 -2.95
N CYS A 40 3.61 11.16 -1.68
CA CYS A 40 2.77 11.46 -0.52
C CYS A 40 2.34 12.93 -0.50
N GLU A 41 3.29 13.86 -0.70
CA GLU A 41 3.00 15.30 -0.74
C GLU A 41 2.09 15.66 -1.92
N ALA A 42 2.35 15.11 -3.12
CA ALA A 42 1.54 15.34 -4.29
C ALA A 42 0.11 14.81 -4.11
N ALA A 43 -0.06 13.56 -3.65
CA ALA A 43 -1.35 12.94 -3.39
C ALA A 43 -2.17 13.76 -2.38
N TYR A 44 -1.56 14.18 -1.29
CA TYR A 44 -2.23 15.02 -0.29
C TYR A 44 -2.71 16.36 -0.87
N LYS A 45 -1.85 17.05 -1.63
CA LYS A 45 -2.21 18.32 -2.30
C LYS A 45 -3.32 18.15 -3.34
N MET A 46 -3.46 16.99 -3.95
CA MET A 46 -4.55 16.66 -4.86
C MET A 46 -5.85 16.31 -4.14
N GLY A 47 -5.82 16.10 -2.82
CA GLY A 47 -7.01 15.80 -2.01
C GLY A 47 -7.21 14.31 -1.72
N VAL A 48 -6.25 13.45 -2.07
CA VAL A 48 -6.23 12.03 -1.68
C VAL A 48 -6.19 11.94 -0.15
N LYS A 49 -7.01 11.07 0.44
CA LYS A 49 -7.11 10.89 1.88
C LYS A 49 -6.28 9.73 2.41
N TYR A 50 -6.15 8.66 1.60
CA TYR A 50 -5.42 7.45 1.95
C TYR A 50 -4.45 7.09 0.83
N LEU A 51 -3.23 6.75 1.20
CA LEU A 51 -2.20 6.26 0.28
C LEU A 51 -1.55 5.03 0.86
N THR A 52 -1.67 3.88 0.18
CA THR A 52 -1.01 2.64 0.57
C THR A 52 0.08 2.28 -0.42
N VAL A 53 1.30 2.01 0.06
CA VAL A 53 2.43 1.64 -0.80
C VAL A 53 2.95 0.24 -0.46
N TYR A 54 3.29 -0.54 -1.49
CA TYR A 54 3.88 -1.87 -1.34
C TYR A 54 5.40 -1.77 -1.27
N ALA A 55 5.95 -1.71 -0.04
CA ALA A 55 7.38 -1.48 0.17
C ALA A 55 8.20 -2.77 0.22
N PHE A 56 7.67 -3.84 0.87
CA PHE A 56 8.36 -5.13 0.99
C PHE A 56 7.34 -6.28 1.12
N SER A 57 7.35 -7.20 0.17
CA SER A 57 6.44 -8.36 0.17
C SER A 57 7.03 -9.56 0.91
N THR A 58 6.16 -10.49 1.32
CA THR A 58 6.58 -11.79 1.89
C THR A 58 7.49 -12.56 0.94
N GLU A 59 7.27 -12.47 -0.38
CA GLU A 59 8.09 -13.12 -1.40
C GLU A 59 9.49 -12.51 -1.52
N ASN A 60 9.70 -11.27 -1.07
CA ASN A 60 11.01 -10.62 -1.15
C ASN A 60 12.08 -11.26 -0.25
N TRP A 61 11.68 -12.05 0.75
CA TRP A 61 12.62 -12.83 1.55
C TRP A 61 13.39 -13.88 0.75
N SER A 62 12.85 -14.34 -0.39
CA SER A 62 13.52 -15.27 -1.31
C SER A 62 14.65 -14.64 -2.15
N ARG A 63 14.83 -13.33 -2.08
CA ARG A 63 15.91 -12.61 -2.78
C ARG A 63 17.28 -12.93 -2.17
N PRO A 64 18.38 -12.68 -2.90
CA PRO A 64 19.72 -12.81 -2.35
C PRO A 64 19.85 -12.05 -1.01
N LYS A 65 20.50 -12.69 -0.02
CA LYS A 65 20.65 -12.12 1.34
C LYS A 65 21.19 -10.70 1.33
N SER A 66 22.19 -10.40 0.47
CA SER A 66 22.76 -9.06 0.34
C SER A 66 21.76 -8.00 -0.11
N GLU A 67 20.77 -8.36 -0.95
CA GLU A 67 19.68 -7.46 -1.37
C GLU A 67 18.70 -7.26 -0.21
N VAL A 68 18.33 -8.34 0.49
CA VAL A 68 17.44 -8.25 1.66
C VAL A 68 18.04 -7.39 2.76
N ASP A 69 19.30 -7.62 3.11
CA ASP A 69 20.03 -6.84 4.13
C ASP A 69 20.08 -5.34 3.78
N ALA A 70 20.30 -5.03 2.48
CA ALA A 70 20.29 -3.65 2.00
C ALA A 70 18.89 -3.01 2.07
N LEU A 71 17.81 -3.76 1.76
CA LEU A 71 16.43 -3.30 1.88
C LEU A 71 16.06 -3.06 3.36
N MET A 72 16.44 -3.95 4.27
CA MET A 72 16.21 -3.75 5.71
C MET A 72 16.97 -2.54 6.24
N LYS A 73 18.21 -2.30 5.80
CA LYS A 73 18.97 -1.08 6.13
C LYS A 73 18.26 0.19 5.61
N LEU A 74 17.75 0.13 4.38
CA LEU A 74 16.99 1.24 3.79
C LEU A 74 15.71 1.51 4.58
N LEU A 75 14.98 0.46 4.96
CA LEU A 75 13.77 0.55 5.77
C LEU A 75 14.04 1.22 7.13
N ARG A 76 15.12 0.81 7.81
CA ARG A 76 15.53 1.45 9.09
C ARG A 76 15.79 2.95 8.94
N ASN A 77 16.43 3.35 7.84
CA ASN A 77 16.67 4.76 7.55
C ASN A 77 15.38 5.50 7.20
N TYR A 78 14.51 4.86 6.40
CA TYR A 78 13.23 5.44 6.01
C TYR A 78 12.34 5.70 7.22
N MET A 79 12.23 4.78 8.18
CA MET A 79 11.44 4.98 9.40
C MET A 79 11.86 6.23 10.18
N LYS A 80 13.18 6.53 10.22
CA LYS A 80 13.70 7.76 10.89
C LYS A 80 13.29 9.04 10.15
N THR A 81 13.36 9.04 8.82
CA THR A 81 13.00 10.21 8.02
C THR A 81 11.48 10.37 7.96
N CYS A 82 10.75 9.26 7.85
CA CYS A 82 9.30 9.23 7.79
C CYS A 82 8.65 9.88 9.04
N LEU A 83 9.20 9.66 10.23
CA LEU A 83 8.71 10.30 11.46
C LEU A 83 8.74 11.82 11.34
N LYS A 84 9.88 12.40 10.94
CA LYS A 84 10.01 13.85 10.73
C LYS A 84 9.06 14.39 9.66
N THR A 85 8.90 13.64 8.57
CA THR A 85 7.99 14.01 7.47
C THR A 85 6.53 13.90 7.91
N ALA A 86 6.19 12.89 8.71
CA ALA A 86 4.85 12.71 9.27
C ALA A 86 4.46 13.85 10.20
N GLU A 87 5.36 14.26 11.09
CA GLU A 87 5.16 15.42 11.98
C GLU A 87 4.96 16.71 11.17
N LYS A 88 5.89 17.00 10.24
CA LYS A 88 5.86 18.20 9.41
C LYS A 88 4.58 18.34 8.58
N ASN A 89 4.14 17.23 7.96
CA ASN A 89 3.01 17.20 7.03
C ASN A 89 1.71 16.68 7.67
N ARG A 90 1.69 16.50 8.99
CA ARG A 90 0.56 15.96 9.74
C ARG A 90 0.03 14.63 9.19
N MET A 91 0.92 13.79 8.65
CA MET A 91 0.54 12.48 8.11
C MET A 91 0.30 11.48 9.25
N ARG A 92 -0.77 10.70 9.15
CA ARG A 92 -1.01 9.55 10.02
C ARG A 92 -0.44 8.31 9.34
N VAL A 93 0.60 7.73 9.94
CA VAL A 93 1.31 6.59 9.36
C VAL A 93 0.88 5.29 10.04
N ARG A 94 0.67 4.24 9.25
CA ARG A 94 0.39 2.88 9.71
C ARG A 94 1.18 1.89 8.86
N VAL A 95 1.78 0.89 9.51
CA VAL A 95 2.44 -0.22 8.83
C VAL A 95 1.52 -1.43 8.85
N ILE A 96 1.24 -1.99 7.67
CA ILE A 96 0.47 -3.22 7.49
C ILE A 96 1.40 -4.36 7.08
N GLY A 97 1.05 -5.60 7.45
CA GLY A 97 1.84 -6.82 7.24
C GLY A 97 2.28 -7.48 8.54
N ASP A 98 2.92 -8.64 8.42
CA ASP A 98 3.40 -9.40 9.58
C ASP A 98 4.67 -8.76 10.18
N LYS A 99 4.48 -8.00 11.24
CA LYS A 99 5.59 -7.35 11.97
C LYS A 99 6.44 -8.34 12.76
N THR A 100 5.96 -9.56 13.05
CA THR A 100 6.68 -10.52 13.89
C THR A 100 7.94 -11.06 13.24
N GLY A 101 7.96 -11.14 11.91
CA GLY A 101 9.13 -11.56 11.12
C GLY A 101 10.20 -10.48 10.93
N LEU A 102 9.98 -9.26 11.47
CA LEU A 102 10.95 -8.15 11.35
C LEU A 102 11.87 -8.09 12.58
N ASP A 103 13.07 -7.56 12.39
CA ASP A 103 14.02 -7.32 13.48
C ASP A 103 13.41 -6.41 14.56
N GLU A 104 13.79 -6.62 15.82
CA GLU A 104 13.22 -5.91 16.96
C GLU A 104 13.36 -4.38 16.87
N ASP A 105 14.52 -3.90 16.40
CA ASP A 105 14.76 -2.47 16.21
C ASP A 105 13.84 -1.84 15.16
N ILE A 106 13.44 -2.60 14.11
CA ILE A 106 12.47 -2.16 13.12
C ILE A 106 11.06 -2.12 13.74
N ARG A 107 10.67 -3.15 14.48
CA ARG A 107 9.38 -3.20 15.17
C ARG A 107 9.20 -2.05 16.15
N THR A 108 10.24 -1.74 16.91
CA THR A 108 10.25 -0.63 17.86
C THR A 108 10.04 0.71 17.13
N ARG A 109 10.75 0.94 16.02
CA ARG A 109 10.61 2.17 15.22
C ARG A 109 9.24 2.29 14.56
N ILE A 110 8.66 1.17 14.10
CA ILE A 110 7.29 1.16 13.57
C ILE A 110 6.31 1.61 14.66
N LYS A 111 6.42 1.04 15.87
CA LYS A 111 5.56 1.41 16.99
C LYS A 111 5.70 2.89 17.37
N GLU A 112 6.93 3.40 17.44
CA GLU A 112 7.22 4.82 17.70
C GLU A 112 6.57 5.73 16.64
N LEU A 113 6.71 5.38 15.35
CA LEU A 113 6.15 6.13 14.24
C LEU A 113 4.61 6.15 14.25
N GLU A 114 3.99 4.98 14.44
CA GLU A 114 2.54 4.84 14.52
C GLU A 114 1.98 5.64 15.71
N GLU A 115 2.60 5.54 16.90
CA GLU A 115 2.17 6.25 18.10
C GLU A 115 2.32 7.76 17.97
N ALA A 116 3.46 8.24 17.47
CA ALA A 116 3.73 9.67 17.30
C ALA A 116 2.79 10.33 16.27
N SER A 117 2.32 9.56 15.27
CA SER A 117 1.49 10.09 14.18
C SER A 117 -0.02 9.80 14.32
N LYS A 118 -0.45 9.05 15.33
CA LYS A 118 -1.84 8.54 15.45
C LYS A 118 -2.93 9.62 15.46
N ASN A 119 -2.61 10.82 15.98
CA ASN A 119 -3.54 11.94 16.10
C ASN A 119 -3.41 12.95 14.94
N ASN A 120 -2.57 12.68 13.94
CA ASN A 120 -2.44 13.53 12.78
C ASN A 120 -3.69 13.40 11.88
N ASP A 121 -4.08 14.51 11.26
CA ASP A 121 -5.31 14.66 10.45
C ASP A 121 -5.05 14.92 8.97
N GLY A 122 -3.79 14.83 8.53
CA GLY A 122 -3.40 14.94 7.13
C GLY A 122 -3.60 13.64 6.34
N LEU A 123 -2.65 13.31 5.45
CA LEU A 123 -2.70 12.08 4.67
C LEU A 123 -2.61 10.84 5.58
N ASN A 124 -3.55 9.91 5.44
CA ASN A 124 -3.42 8.58 6.02
C ASN A 124 -2.49 7.76 5.11
N PHE A 125 -1.28 7.49 5.58
CA PHE A 125 -0.24 6.82 4.81
C PHE A 125 0.01 5.41 5.36
N GLN A 126 -0.23 4.39 4.52
CA GLN A 126 -0.01 2.99 4.85
C GLN A 126 1.23 2.46 4.12
N ILE A 127 2.08 1.73 4.85
CA ILE A 127 3.27 1.11 4.30
C ILE A 127 3.14 -0.40 4.49
N ALA A 128 2.97 -1.14 3.38
CA ALA A 128 2.92 -2.59 3.40
C ALA A 128 4.35 -3.16 3.46
N ILE A 129 4.70 -3.75 4.61
CA ILE A 129 6.03 -4.31 4.91
C ILE A 129 5.86 -5.73 5.41
N ASN A 130 6.64 -6.66 4.86
CA ASN A 130 6.46 -8.09 5.09
C ASN A 130 4.99 -8.49 4.91
N TYR A 131 4.41 -7.95 3.84
CA TYR A 131 3.00 -8.08 3.52
C TYR A 131 2.80 -9.03 2.33
N GLY A 132 1.76 -9.82 2.41
CA GLY A 132 1.20 -10.60 1.33
C GLY A 132 -0.27 -10.87 1.65
N SER A 133 -1.18 -10.61 0.70
CA SER A 133 -2.62 -10.70 0.99
C SER A 133 -3.05 -12.11 1.39
N ARG A 134 -2.48 -13.16 0.78
CA ARG A 134 -2.76 -14.54 1.18
C ARG A 134 -2.32 -14.83 2.62
N ASP A 135 -1.15 -14.31 3.04
CA ASP A 135 -0.68 -14.41 4.42
C ASP A 135 -1.59 -13.62 5.37
N GLU A 136 -1.97 -12.41 5.02
CA GLU A 136 -2.90 -11.59 5.79
C GLU A 136 -4.21 -12.33 6.04
N VAL A 137 -4.83 -12.89 5.00
CA VAL A 137 -6.08 -13.68 5.10
C VAL A 137 -5.91 -14.87 6.06
N ILE A 138 -4.82 -15.63 5.94
CA ILE A 138 -4.56 -16.77 6.84
C ILE A 138 -4.35 -16.30 8.29
N ARG A 139 -3.66 -15.17 8.52
CA ARG A 139 -3.49 -14.60 9.87
C ARG A 139 -4.83 -14.11 10.44
N ALA A 140 -5.67 -13.47 9.63
CA ALA A 140 -7.02 -13.06 10.00
C ALA A 140 -7.89 -14.27 10.37
N MET A 141 -7.92 -15.30 9.53
CA MET A 141 -8.66 -16.54 9.80
C MET A 141 -8.24 -17.22 11.10
N ARG A 142 -6.93 -17.30 11.39
CA ARG A 142 -6.42 -17.89 12.64
C ARG A 142 -6.91 -17.12 13.86
N LYS A 143 -6.88 -15.78 13.83
CA LYS A 143 -7.38 -14.94 14.93
C LYS A 143 -8.89 -15.13 15.10
N MET A 144 -9.63 -15.09 14.00
CA MET A 144 -11.08 -15.25 13.97
C MET A 144 -11.52 -16.60 14.51
N THR A 145 -10.86 -17.70 14.07
CA THR A 145 -11.13 -19.05 14.56
C THR A 145 -10.89 -19.17 16.07
N LYS A 146 -9.83 -18.50 16.58
CA LYS A 146 -9.57 -18.47 18.01
C LYS A 146 -10.67 -17.74 18.77
N ASP A 147 -11.08 -16.56 18.30
CA ASP A 147 -12.12 -15.77 18.94
C ASP A 147 -13.49 -16.46 18.92
N CYS A 148 -13.80 -17.19 17.85
CA CYS A 148 -14.98 -18.05 17.76
C CYS A 148 -14.91 -19.20 18.80
N ALA A 149 -13.76 -19.88 18.91
CA ALA A 149 -13.56 -20.94 19.91
C ALA A 149 -13.63 -20.42 21.34
N ASP A 150 -13.22 -19.16 21.58
CA ASP A 150 -13.33 -18.47 22.87
C ASP A 150 -14.78 -17.97 23.16
N GLY A 151 -15.74 -18.22 22.24
CA GLY A 151 -17.15 -17.88 22.41
C GLY A 151 -17.49 -16.41 22.22
N ARG A 152 -16.65 -15.63 21.50
CA ARG A 152 -16.90 -14.20 21.23
C ARG A 152 -18.01 -13.99 20.19
N PHE A 153 -18.20 -14.95 19.29
CA PHE A 153 -19.25 -15.02 18.29
C PHE A 153 -19.41 -16.45 17.77
N ALA A 154 -20.58 -16.78 17.21
CA ALA A 154 -20.84 -18.07 16.58
C ALA A 154 -20.41 -18.07 15.09
N PRO A 155 -20.13 -19.24 14.47
CA PRO A 155 -19.76 -19.31 13.04
C PRO A 155 -20.77 -18.66 12.10
N GLU A 156 -22.04 -18.68 12.44
CA GLU A 156 -23.14 -18.10 11.67
C GLU A 156 -23.16 -16.57 11.68
N GLU A 157 -22.44 -15.94 12.61
CA GLU A 157 -22.30 -14.49 12.74
C GLU A 157 -21.14 -13.95 11.90
N ILE A 158 -20.41 -14.82 11.17
CA ILE A 158 -19.31 -14.41 10.30
C ILE A 158 -19.89 -13.70 9.08
N THR A 159 -19.60 -12.41 8.96
CA THR A 159 -19.91 -11.52 7.82
C THR A 159 -18.63 -10.99 7.20
N GLU A 160 -18.75 -10.33 6.03
CA GLU A 160 -17.62 -9.63 5.40
C GLU A 160 -17.05 -8.55 6.33
N GLU A 161 -17.92 -7.74 6.96
CA GLU A 161 -17.50 -6.69 7.89
C GLU A 161 -16.77 -7.25 9.12
N LEU A 162 -17.26 -8.37 9.67
CA LEU A 162 -16.59 -9.02 10.80
C LEU A 162 -15.20 -9.51 10.37
N PHE A 163 -15.08 -10.12 9.18
CA PHE A 163 -13.80 -10.58 8.66
C PHE A 163 -12.83 -9.42 8.38
N GLU A 164 -13.29 -8.32 7.78
CA GLU A 164 -12.51 -7.10 7.55
C GLU A 164 -11.94 -6.51 8.83
N GLY A 165 -12.65 -6.68 9.96
CA GLY A 165 -12.18 -6.32 11.29
C GLY A 165 -10.89 -7.04 11.72
N TYR A 166 -10.57 -8.20 11.12
CA TYR A 166 -9.38 -8.99 11.40
C TYR A 166 -8.22 -8.75 10.43
N LEU A 167 -8.47 -8.05 9.31
CA LEU A 167 -7.43 -7.69 8.33
C LEU A 167 -6.51 -6.60 8.88
N ASP A 168 -5.29 -6.53 8.36
CA ASP A 168 -4.32 -5.48 8.71
C ASP A 168 -4.82 -4.08 8.28
N THR A 169 -5.74 -4.04 7.31
CA THR A 169 -6.37 -2.83 6.78
C THR A 169 -7.61 -2.38 7.54
N HIS A 170 -7.97 -3.05 8.65
CA HIS A 170 -9.14 -2.67 9.45
C HIS A 170 -9.19 -1.15 9.72
N GLY A 171 -10.34 -0.53 9.41
CA GLY A 171 -10.56 0.91 9.54
C GLY A 171 -9.90 1.79 8.47
N ILE A 172 -9.36 1.18 7.41
CA ILE A 172 -8.88 1.84 6.20
C ILE A 172 -9.88 1.48 5.08
N PRO A 173 -10.45 2.44 4.34
CA PRO A 173 -11.33 2.12 3.22
C PRO A 173 -10.57 1.38 2.11
N ASP A 174 -11.27 0.58 1.34
CA ASP A 174 -10.70 -0.08 0.17
C ASP A 174 -10.14 0.93 -0.84
N PRO A 175 -9.09 0.56 -1.60
CA PRO A 175 -8.56 1.43 -2.64
C PRO A 175 -9.57 1.68 -3.77
N ASP A 176 -9.73 2.95 -4.16
CA ASP A 176 -10.45 3.30 -5.38
C ASP A 176 -9.60 3.06 -6.63
N LEU A 177 -8.29 3.28 -6.51
CA LEU A 177 -7.32 3.20 -7.59
C LEU A 177 -6.07 2.45 -7.15
N LEU A 178 -5.70 1.41 -7.93
CA LEU A 178 -4.40 0.76 -7.84
C LEU A 178 -3.50 1.23 -8.98
N ILE A 179 -2.31 1.71 -8.65
CA ILE A 179 -1.27 2.06 -9.61
C ILE A 179 -0.14 1.03 -9.53
N ARG A 180 0.29 0.49 -10.68
CA ARG A 180 1.52 -0.29 -10.76
C ARG A 180 2.43 0.26 -11.81
N THR A 181 3.68 0.53 -11.41
CA THR A 181 4.74 1.08 -12.26
C THR A 181 5.56 0.00 -12.96
N SER A 182 6.27 0.37 -14.04
CA SER A 182 7.28 -0.47 -14.72
C SER A 182 6.74 -1.62 -15.59
N GLY A 183 5.51 -1.47 -16.16
CA GLY A 183 4.99 -2.31 -17.23
C GLY A 183 4.51 -3.72 -16.85
N GLU A 184 4.43 -4.04 -15.57
CA GLU A 184 3.99 -5.36 -15.10
C GLU A 184 2.48 -5.38 -14.82
N LEU A 185 1.76 -6.35 -15.40
CA LEU A 185 0.29 -6.45 -15.38
C LEU A 185 -0.20 -7.52 -14.38
N ARG A 186 0.29 -7.50 -13.16
CA ARG A 186 -0.10 -8.43 -12.09
C ARG A 186 -0.16 -7.74 -10.74
N LEU A 187 -0.90 -8.31 -9.77
CA LEU A 187 -1.09 -7.76 -8.42
C LEU A 187 0.00 -8.19 -7.44
N SER A 188 0.73 -9.26 -7.72
CA SER A 188 1.83 -9.77 -6.89
C SER A 188 1.44 -9.98 -5.43
N ASN A 189 0.27 -10.59 -5.18
CA ASN A 189 -0.24 -10.88 -3.83
C ASN A 189 -0.46 -9.63 -2.96
N TYR A 190 -0.78 -8.48 -3.60
CA TYR A 190 -1.03 -7.21 -2.92
C TYR A 190 -2.52 -6.93 -2.80
N LEU A 191 -3.02 -6.72 -1.57
CA LEU A 191 -4.37 -6.27 -1.22
C LEU A 191 -5.51 -7.00 -1.97
N LEU A 192 -5.41 -8.35 -2.17
CA LEU A 192 -6.35 -9.10 -3.04
C LEU A 192 -7.81 -8.98 -2.57
N TRP A 193 -8.07 -8.95 -1.27
CA TRP A 193 -9.39 -8.75 -0.70
C TRP A 193 -9.89 -7.33 -0.99
N GLN A 194 -9.09 -6.35 -0.67
CA GLN A 194 -9.42 -4.94 -0.73
C GLN A 194 -9.53 -4.38 -2.16
N LEU A 195 -8.97 -5.09 -3.16
CA LEU A 195 -8.97 -4.66 -4.56
C LEU A 195 -10.17 -5.17 -5.36
N ALA A 196 -11.18 -5.77 -4.72
CA ALA A 196 -12.33 -6.41 -5.39
C ALA A 196 -13.07 -5.49 -6.37
N TYR A 197 -13.17 -4.19 -6.07
CA TYR A 197 -13.87 -3.19 -6.89
C TYR A 197 -12.99 -2.00 -7.27
N THR A 198 -11.66 -2.20 -7.20
CA THR A 198 -10.65 -1.16 -7.46
C THR A 198 -10.41 -0.97 -8.96
N GLU A 199 -10.29 0.26 -9.43
CA GLU A 199 -9.81 0.58 -10.77
C GLU A 199 -8.29 0.44 -10.87
N PHE A 200 -7.77 -0.08 -12.00
CA PHE A 200 -6.34 -0.32 -12.18
C PHE A 200 -5.72 0.63 -13.20
N TYR A 201 -4.55 1.17 -12.86
CA TYR A 201 -3.70 1.93 -13.74
C TYR A 201 -2.31 1.29 -13.80
N PHE A 202 -1.91 0.85 -14.99
CA PHE A 202 -0.59 0.28 -15.25
C PHE A 202 0.21 1.25 -16.12
N THR A 203 1.48 1.51 -15.77
CA THR A 203 2.36 2.38 -16.52
C THR A 203 3.74 1.78 -16.70
N ASP A 204 4.37 2.03 -17.85
CA ASP A 204 5.76 1.62 -18.13
C ASP A 204 6.79 2.45 -17.37
N VAL A 205 6.39 3.62 -16.84
CA VAL A 205 7.28 4.49 -16.06
C VAL A 205 7.75 3.75 -14.80
N PRO A 206 9.08 3.60 -14.57
CA PRO A 206 9.59 2.97 -13.36
C PRO A 206 9.37 3.87 -12.14
N TRP A 207 9.20 3.27 -10.96
CA TRP A 207 8.89 3.99 -9.73
C TRP A 207 9.80 5.20 -9.43
N PRO A 208 11.15 5.15 -9.58
CA PRO A 208 11.99 6.31 -9.31
C PRO A 208 11.72 7.54 -10.20
N ASP A 209 11.16 7.33 -11.39
CA ASP A 209 10.80 8.37 -12.35
C ASP A 209 9.29 8.70 -12.34
N PHE A 210 8.48 7.98 -11.55
CA PHE A 210 7.05 8.24 -11.41
C PHE A 210 6.83 9.58 -10.70
N SER A 211 6.39 10.57 -11.44
CA SER A 211 6.28 11.96 -10.99
C SER A 211 4.86 12.31 -10.53
N LYS A 212 4.68 13.56 -10.08
CA LYS A 212 3.37 14.15 -9.79
C LYS A 212 2.48 14.14 -11.03
N GLU A 213 3.04 14.45 -12.19
CA GLU A 213 2.32 14.48 -13.47
C GLU A 213 1.85 13.07 -13.88
N GLU A 214 2.62 12.02 -13.56
CA GLU A 214 2.19 10.64 -13.76
C GLU A 214 1.06 10.25 -12.81
N LEU A 215 1.07 10.74 -11.57
CA LEU A 215 -0.04 10.56 -10.64
C LEU A 215 -1.30 11.28 -11.12
N GLU A 216 -1.17 12.50 -11.66
CA GLU A 216 -2.28 13.27 -12.27
C GLU A 216 -2.91 12.47 -13.43
N LYS A 217 -2.11 11.92 -14.34
CA LYS A 217 -2.59 11.07 -15.45
C LYS A 217 -3.35 9.84 -14.95
N ALA A 218 -2.87 9.20 -13.89
CA ALA A 218 -3.56 8.05 -13.31
C ALA A 218 -4.93 8.44 -12.75
N ILE A 219 -5.04 9.59 -12.09
CA ILE A 219 -6.30 10.13 -11.57
C ILE A 219 -7.22 10.58 -12.72
N GLU A 220 -6.70 11.17 -13.78
CA GLU A 220 -7.46 11.53 -14.99
C GLU A 220 -8.07 10.27 -15.64
N GLN A 221 -7.29 9.21 -15.81
CA GLN A 221 -7.79 7.95 -16.35
C GLN A 221 -8.86 7.33 -15.44
N TYR A 222 -8.68 7.36 -14.13
CA TYR A 222 -9.70 6.93 -13.16
C TYR A 222 -11.02 7.71 -13.37
N ASN A 223 -10.95 9.03 -13.58
CA ASN A 223 -12.12 9.87 -13.81
C ASN A 223 -12.83 9.62 -15.16
N SER A 224 -12.10 9.12 -16.17
CA SER A 224 -12.67 8.82 -17.49
C SER A 224 -13.48 7.53 -17.52
N ARG A 225 -13.42 6.71 -16.45
CA ARG A 225 -14.13 5.44 -16.36
C ARG A 225 -15.49 5.60 -15.71
N ASP A 226 -16.49 4.91 -16.26
CA ASP A 226 -17.82 4.82 -15.67
C ASP A 226 -17.88 3.60 -14.73
N ARG A 227 -17.94 3.85 -13.42
CA ARG A 227 -17.99 2.79 -12.39
C ARG A 227 -19.42 2.29 -12.23
N ARG A 228 -19.71 1.09 -12.73
CA ARG A 228 -21.09 0.53 -12.76
C ARG A 228 -21.42 -0.35 -11.56
N TYR A 229 -20.47 -0.86 -10.79
CA TYR A 229 -20.65 -1.75 -9.62
C TYR A 229 -21.66 -2.88 -9.86
N GLY A 230 -21.73 -3.42 -11.09
CA GLY A 230 -22.70 -4.44 -11.48
C GLY A 230 -24.12 -3.93 -11.76
N GLY A 231 -24.39 -2.62 -11.67
CA GLY A 231 -25.68 -2.00 -12.02
C GLY A 231 -25.77 -1.65 -13.51
N ILE A 232 -26.98 -1.73 -14.05
CA ILE A 232 -27.32 -1.27 -15.42
C ILE A 232 -27.97 0.12 -15.28
N LYS A 233 -27.56 1.10 -16.10
CA LYS A 233 -28.27 2.38 -16.17
C LYS A 233 -29.59 2.18 -16.92
N GLU A 234 -30.67 2.75 -16.41
CA GLU A 234 -32.02 2.62 -17.00
C GLU A 234 -32.12 3.07 -18.49
N ASP A 235 -31.15 3.84 -18.98
CA ASP A 235 -31.12 4.32 -20.37
C ASP A 235 -30.59 3.27 -21.38
N GLU A 236 -30.07 2.12 -20.96
CA GLU A 236 -29.57 1.04 -21.83
C GLU A 236 -30.59 -0.08 -22.06
N GLU A 237 -31.81 -0.04 -21.45
CA GLU A 237 -32.86 -1.04 -21.66
C GLU A 237 -33.66 -0.85 -22.97
N ASN A 238 -33.37 0.19 -23.77
CA ASN A 238 -34.12 0.50 -24.99
C ASN A 238 -33.31 0.36 -26.29
N VAL A 239 -32.35 -0.56 -26.38
CA VAL A 239 -31.67 -0.88 -27.65
C VAL A 239 -31.80 -2.37 -27.97
#